data_826f12c13632d677b532d57dcc349bde
#
_entry.id   826f12c13632d677b532d57dcc349bde
#
_cell.length_a   1.000
_cell.length_b   1.000
_cell.length_c   1.000
_cell.angle_alpha   90.00
_cell.angle_beta   90.00
_cell.angle_gamma   90.00
#
_symmetry.space_group_name_H-M   'P 1'
#
loop_
_entity.id
_entity.type
_entity.pdbx_description
1 polymer ?
#
loop_
_entity_poly.entity_id
_entity_poly.type
_entity_poly.pdbx_seq_one_letter_code
_entity_poly.pdbx_strand_id
1 'polypeptide(L)'
;MHYLGASRNTLHMPQYTTYMNRATFTEAELDFLARTRVGRLATADAAGQPHVIPVVFATDGRKLYTPVDAKPKRVAPSQLKRVRNLFENPKVAFIVDDYTEDWTQLAWVLVRGTGKTVEEGEAHATGVRLLQEKYPQYEGMPLKARPLIVITPSHVTSWKALQG
;
A
#
# COMPACT_ATOMS: atom_id res chain seq x y z
N MET A 1 -23.87 -27.15 47.74
CA MET A 1 -23.07 -26.14 47.05
C MET A 1 -22.70 -26.71 45.70
N HIS A 2 -23.49 -26.38 44.65
CA HIS A 2 -23.23 -26.86 43.28
C HIS A 2 -22.64 -25.70 42.49
N TYR A 3 -21.39 -25.86 42.05
CA TYR A 3 -20.78 -24.98 41.09
C TYR A 3 -21.27 -25.36 39.67
N LEU A 4 -22.07 -24.49 39.07
CA LEU A 4 -22.48 -24.58 37.68
C LEU A 4 -21.28 -24.25 36.80
N GLY A 5 -20.96 -25.21 35.92
CA GLY A 5 -19.90 -25.09 34.93
C GLY A 5 -20.14 -23.96 33.94
N ALA A 6 -19.17 -23.05 33.84
CA ALA A 6 -19.13 -22.04 32.80
C ALA A 6 -18.89 -22.71 31.45
N SER A 7 -19.88 -22.67 30.60
CA SER A 7 -19.77 -23.03 29.18
C SER A 7 -18.71 -22.16 28.53
N ARG A 8 -17.59 -22.76 28.09
CA ARG A 8 -16.57 -22.08 27.26
C ARG A 8 -17.19 -21.84 25.89
N ASN A 9 -17.63 -20.61 25.68
CA ASN A 9 -17.98 -20.12 24.38
C ASN A 9 -16.69 -20.10 23.52
N THR A 10 -16.45 -21.17 22.77
CA THR A 10 -15.39 -21.23 21.78
C THR A 10 -15.77 -20.25 20.67
N LEU A 11 -15.25 -19.03 20.74
CA LEU A 11 -15.33 -18.12 19.59
C LEU A 11 -14.72 -18.85 18.40
N HIS A 12 -15.55 -19.21 17.47
CA HIS A 12 -15.13 -19.78 16.20
C HIS A 12 -14.39 -18.67 15.43
N MET A 13 -13.06 -18.62 15.66
CA MET A 13 -12.18 -17.76 14.87
C MET A 13 -12.30 -18.22 13.42
N PRO A 14 -12.67 -17.33 12.48
CA PRO A 14 -12.70 -17.69 11.07
C PRO A 14 -11.31 -18.23 10.71
N GLN A 15 -11.29 -19.35 10.02
CA GLN A 15 -10.06 -19.99 9.54
C GLN A 15 -9.26 -18.93 8.77
N TYR A 16 -8.20 -18.42 9.34
CA TYR A 16 -7.26 -17.57 8.62
C TYR A 16 -6.73 -18.39 7.46
N THR A 17 -7.16 -18.06 6.26
CA THR A 17 -6.68 -18.66 5.03
C THR A 17 -5.16 -18.68 5.07
N THR A 18 -4.58 -19.82 4.82
CA THR A 18 -3.12 -20.02 4.78
C THR A 18 -2.47 -18.88 4.04
N TYR A 19 -1.71 -18.05 4.75
CA TYR A 19 -0.96 -16.95 4.16
C TYR A 19 0.09 -17.53 3.23
N MET A 20 -0.27 -17.76 1.98
CA MET A 20 0.69 -18.15 0.96
C MET A 20 1.68 -16.99 0.80
N ASN A 21 2.95 -17.30 0.97
CA ASN A 21 4.06 -16.36 0.86
C ASN A 21 4.24 -16.02 -0.63
N ARG A 22 3.45 -15.09 -1.17
CA ARG A 22 3.53 -14.70 -2.57
C ARG A 22 3.87 -13.23 -2.71
N ALA A 23 4.70 -12.92 -3.69
CA ALA A 23 5.11 -11.55 -4.04
C ALA A 23 4.30 -10.98 -5.21
N THR A 24 3.33 -11.73 -5.71
CA THR A 24 2.51 -11.38 -6.88
C THR A 24 1.07 -11.13 -6.50
N PHE A 25 0.38 -10.33 -7.29
CA PHE A 25 -1.05 -10.07 -7.13
C PHE A 25 -1.89 -11.10 -7.90
N THR A 26 -3.08 -11.42 -7.39
CA THR A 26 -4.13 -12.07 -8.17
C THR A 26 -4.85 -11.04 -9.04
N GLU A 27 -5.61 -11.52 -10.03
CA GLU A 27 -6.44 -10.65 -10.87
C GLU A 27 -7.44 -9.83 -10.05
N ALA A 28 -8.14 -10.47 -9.11
CA ALA A 28 -9.08 -9.80 -8.21
C ALA A 28 -8.42 -8.69 -7.36
N GLU A 29 -7.19 -8.90 -6.89
CA GLU A 29 -6.43 -7.87 -6.18
C GLU A 29 -6.02 -6.72 -7.10
N LEU A 30 -5.62 -7.01 -8.33
CA LEU A 30 -5.31 -5.97 -9.31
C LEU A 30 -6.54 -5.13 -9.65
N ASP A 31 -7.70 -5.73 -9.82
CA ASP A 31 -8.96 -5.02 -10.03
C ASP A 31 -9.32 -4.13 -8.82
N PHE A 32 -9.11 -4.63 -7.61
CA PHE A 32 -9.31 -3.85 -6.40
C PHE A 32 -8.34 -2.66 -6.32
N LEU A 33 -7.06 -2.88 -6.58
CA LEU A 33 -6.05 -1.83 -6.62
C LEU A 33 -6.34 -0.79 -7.71
N ALA A 34 -6.87 -1.20 -8.86
CA ALA A 34 -7.19 -0.30 -9.97
C ALA A 34 -8.30 0.69 -9.60
N ARG A 35 -9.36 0.22 -8.94
CA ARG A 35 -10.51 1.08 -8.54
C ARG A 35 -10.25 1.89 -7.28
N THR A 36 -9.37 1.45 -6.38
CA THR A 36 -9.06 2.15 -5.14
C THR A 36 -8.15 3.34 -5.40
N ARG A 37 -8.51 4.51 -4.85
CA ARG A 37 -7.82 5.78 -5.13
C ARG A 37 -6.72 6.13 -4.15
N VAL A 38 -6.83 5.68 -2.90
CA VAL A 38 -5.90 6.05 -1.82
C VAL A 38 -5.47 4.80 -1.08
N GLY A 39 -4.17 4.65 -0.90
CA GLY A 39 -3.59 3.66 0.00
C GLY A 39 -2.89 4.33 1.18
N ARG A 40 -2.44 3.54 2.14
CA ARG A 40 -1.63 3.99 3.27
C ARG A 40 -0.25 3.37 3.16
N LEU A 41 0.75 4.24 3.04
CA LEU A 41 2.16 3.84 3.02
C LEU A 41 2.75 3.97 4.40
N ALA A 42 3.21 2.87 4.94
CA ALA A 42 3.97 2.80 6.18
C ALA A 42 5.47 2.65 5.86
N THR A 43 6.27 3.47 6.52
CA THR A 43 7.74 3.45 6.52
C THR A 43 8.23 3.52 7.95
N ALA A 44 9.47 3.14 8.21
CA ALA A 44 10.10 3.33 9.51
C ALA A 44 11.54 3.81 9.32
N ASP A 45 12.06 4.57 10.28
CA ASP A 45 13.46 4.97 10.28
C ASP A 45 14.39 3.83 10.79
N ALA A 46 15.69 4.11 10.90
CA ALA A 46 16.66 3.14 11.36
C ALA A 46 16.40 2.65 12.79
N ALA A 47 15.74 3.46 13.64
CA ALA A 47 15.35 3.09 14.99
C ALA A 47 14.03 2.32 15.05
N GLY A 48 13.37 2.11 13.91
CA GLY A 48 12.09 1.42 13.82
C GLY A 48 10.88 2.31 14.14
N GLN A 49 11.04 3.64 14.26
CA GLN A 49 9.92 4.55 14.52
C GLN A 49 9.00 4.57 13.29
N PRO A 50 7.73 4.14 13.41
CA PRO A 50 6.82 4.06 12.29
C PRO A 50 6.31 5.44 11.86
N HIS A 51 6.02 5.55 10.57
CA HIS A 51 5.41 6.72 9.94
C HIS A 51 4.44 6.25 8.86
N VAL A 52 3.18 6.65 8.96
CA VAL A 52 2.11 6.27 8.02
C VAL A 52 1.46 7.48 7.43
N ILE A 53 1.26 7.46 6.10
CA ILE A 53 0.57 8.54 5.37
C ILE A 53 -0.38 7.99 4.32
N PRO A 54 -1.49 8.68 4.02
CA PRO A 54 -2.27 8.41 2.83
C PRO A 54 -1.50 8.85 1.58
N VAL A 55 -1.57 8.04 0.54
CA VAL A 55 -0.94 8.31 -0.76
C VAL A 55 -1.84 7.89 -1.91
N VAL A 56 -1.77 8.60 -3.02
CA VAL A 56 -2.26 8.10 -4.31
C VAL A 56 -1.25 7.13 -4.89
N PHE A 57 -1.69 6.18 -5.68
CA PHE A 57 -0.81 5.14 -6.20
C PHE A 57 -1.32 4.55 -7.52
N ALA A 58 -0.42 3.93 -8.26
CA ALA A 58 -0.73 3.11 -9.41
C ALA A 58 0.10 1.82 -9.37
N THR A 59 -0.24 0.84 -10.21
CA THR A 59 0.49 -0.43 -10.31
C THR A 59 0.64 -0.85 -11.76
N ASP A 60 1.75 -1.52 -12.08
CA ASP A 60 1.98 -2.23 -13.33
C ASP A 60 1.65 -3.74 -13.23
N GLY A 61 0.99 -4.14 -12.15
CA GLY A 61 0.71 -5.54 -11.83
C GLY A 61 1.84 -6.26 -11.08
N ARG A 62 3.00 -5.61 -10.93
CA ARG A 62 4.16 -6.17 -10.21
C ARG A 62 4.68 -5.25 -9.13
N LYS A 63 4.66 -3.96 -9.35
CA LYS A 63 5.14 -2.91 -8.45
C LYS A 63 4.05 -1.88 -8.20
N LEU A 64 4.19 -1.15 -7.11
CA LEU A 64 3.36 0.01 -6.82
C LEU A 64 4.21 1.28 -6.96
N TYR A 65 3.58 2.32 -7.46
CA TYR A 65 4.19 3.63 -7.73
C TYR A 65 3.39 4.70 -7.00
N THR A 66 4.05 5.54 -6.22
CA THR A 66 3.41 6.69 -5.56
C THR A 66 4.28 7.93 -5.72
N PRO A 67 3.69 9.09 -6.04
CA PRO A 67 4.47 10.31 -6.24
C PRO A 67 4.97 10.86 -4.91
N VAL A 68 6.14 11.48 -4.95
CA VAL A 68 6.63 12.29 -3.84
C VAL A 68 6.12 13.71 -4.04
N ASP A 69 4.85 13.94 -3.69
CA ASP A 69 4.26 15.27 -3.71
C ASP A 69 4.83 16.11 -2.58
N ALA A 70 5.66 17.08 -2.92
CA ALA A 70 5.87 18.21 -2.05
C ALA A 70 4.64 19.12 -2.18
N LYS A 71 3.80 19.19 -1.15
CA LYS A 71 2.79 20.27 -1.07
C LYS A 71 3.52 21.60 -1.24
N PRO A 72 2.93 22.58 -1.96
CA PRO A 72 3.67 23.75 -2.41
C PRO A 72 4.33 24.47 -1.22
N LYS A 73 5.62 24.73 -1.34
CA LYS A 73 6.38 25.83 -0.75
C LYS A 73 7.24 25.64 0.50
N ARG A 74 7.42 24.47 1.13
CA ARG A 74 8.21 24.51 2.38
C ARG A 74 9.28 23.45 2.58
N VAL A 75 9.29 22.31 1.86
CA VAL A 75 10.22 21.23 2.14
C VAL A 75 10.64 20.54 0.85
N ALA A 76 11.95 20.38 0.63
CA ALA A 76 12.47 19.60 -0.49
C ALA A 76 11.98 18.14 -0.40
N PRO A 77 11.73 17.44 -1.53
CA PRO A 77 11.32 16.03 -1.53
C PRO A 77 12.19 15.13 -0.65
N SER A 78 13.50 15.33 -0.66
CA SER A 78 14.48 14.58 0.16
C SER A 78 14.30 14.78 1.68
N GLN A 79 13.66 15.85 2.11
CA GLN A 79 13.42 16.15 3.53
C GLN A 79 12.14 15.52 4.07
N LEU A 80 11.29 14.97 3.21
CA LEU A 80 10.06 14.32 3.64
C LEU A 80 10.39 13.06 4.47
N LYS A 81 9.70 12.90 5.62
CA LYS A 81 9.99 11.81 6.57
C LYS A 81 9.98 10.43 5.88
N ARG A 82 8.99 10.16 5.00
CA ARG A 82 8.90 8.91 4.25
C ARG A 82 10.08 8.65 3.33
N VAL A 83 10.64 9.72 2.72
CA VAL A 83 11.80 9.61 1.83
C VAL A 83 13.06 9.34 2.64
N ARG A 84 13.27 10.09 3.73
CA ARG A 84 14.41 9.84 4.64
C ARG A 84 14.37 8.43 5.22
N ASN A 85 13.17 7.99 5.65
CA ASN A 85 13.03 6.63 6.18
C ASN A 85 13.48 5.58 5.17
N LEU A 86 13.15 5.73 3.88
CA LEU A 86 13.52 4.77 2.83
C LEU A 86 15.05 4.69 2.60
N PHE A 87 15.77 5.77 2.83
CA PHE A 87 17.25 5.75 2.79
C PHE A 87 17.84 4.95 3.95
N GLU A 88 17.23 5.06 5.13
CA GLU A 88 17.72 4.41 6.35
C GLU A 88 17.20 2.95 6.45
N ASN A 89 15.97 2.73 6.01
CA ASN A 89 15.28 1.45 6.11
C ASN A 89 14.32 1.28 4.92
N PRO A 90 14.67 0.46 3.93
CA PRO A 90 13.85 0.30 2.73
C PRO A 90 12.57 -0.52 2.96
N LYS A 91 12.37 -1.13 4.13
CA LYS A 91 11.19 -1.94 4.42
C LYS A 91 9.94 -1.07 4.49
N VAL A 92 8.90 -1.51 3.80
CA VAL A 92 7.60 -0.81 3.75
C VAL A 92 6.45 -1.78 3.95
N ALA A 93 5.34 -1.23 4.43
CA ALA A 93 4.02 -1.83 4.29
C ALA A 93 3.10 -0.83 3.56
N PHE A 94 2.27 -1.37 2.71
CA PHE A 94 1.29 -0.59 1.97
C PHE A 94 -0.07 -1.30 2.04
N ILE A 95 -1.11 -0.59 2.44
CA ILE A 95 -2.45 -1.15 2.53
C ILE A 95 -3.46 -0.29 1.78
N VAL A 96 -4.36 -0.95 1.10
CA VAL A 96 -5.63 -0.39 0.62
C VAL A 96 -6.76 -1.16 1.26
N ASP A 97 -7.81 -0.47 1.59
CA ASP A 97 -9.00 -1.03 2.21
C ASP A 97 -10.26 -0.34 1.70
N ASP A 98 -11.35 -1.06 1.74
CA ASP A 98 -12.68 -0.56 1.48
C ASP A 98 -13.59 -0.94 2.65
N TYR A 99 -14.10 0.08 3.35
CA TYR A 99 -15.01 -0.11 4.46
C TYR A 99 -16.44 0.17 4.04
N THR A 100 -17.33 -0.71 4.43
CA THR A 100 -18.77 -0.56 4.26
C THR A 100 -19.48 -1.09 5.49
N GLU A 101 -20.70 -0.62 5.79
CA GLU A 101 -21.53 -1.13 6.88
C GLU A 101 -22.02 -2.57 6.60
N ASP A 102 -22.08 -2.99 5.36
CA ASP A 102 -22.22 -4.40 5.00
C ASP A 102 -20.87 -5.11 5.09
N TRP A 103 -20.59 -5.70 6.21
CA TRP A 103 -19.32 -6.40 6.48
C TRP A 103 -19.07 -7.57 5.54
N THR A 104 -20.06 -8.00 4.77
CA THR A 104 -19.85 -8.99 3.71
C THR A 104 -19.07 -8.42 2.52
N GLN A 105 -19.00 -7.11 2.39
CA GLN A 105 -18.33 -6.38 1.31
C GLN A 105 -16.96 -5.80 1.70
N LEU A 106 -16.56 -5.95 2.97
CA LEU A 106 -15.25 -5.49 3.41
C LEU A 106 -14.13 -6.15 2.63
N ALA A 107 -13.14 -5.35 2.23
CA ALA A 107 -11.99 -5.85 1.50
C ALA A 107 -10.72 -5.06 1.84
N TRP A 108 -9.59 -5.73 1.84
CA TRP A 108 -8.29 -5.06 1.90
C TRP A 108 -7.20 -5.87 1.19
N VAL A 109 -6.19 -5.16 0.71
CA VAL A 109 -4.93 -5.73 0.21
C VAL A 109 -3.78 -5.11 0.98
N LEU A 110 -2.96 -5.94 1.60
CA LEU A 110 -1.74 -5.56 2.30
C LEU A 110 -0.53 -6.05 1.51
N VAL A 111 0.37 -5.13 1.22
CA VAL A 111 1.65 -5.39 0.56
C VAL A 111 2.78 -5.08 1.53
N ARG A 112 3.66 -6.04 1.79
CA ARG A 112 4.94 -5.81 2.45
C ARG A 112 6.05 -5.97 1.41
N GLY A 113 7.08 -5.15 1.51
CA GLY A 113 8.16 -5.17 0.54
C GLY A 113 9.23 -4.15 0.83
N THR A 114 9.91 -3.74 -0.23
CA THR A 114 10.92 -2.68 -0.17
C THR A 114 10.50 -1.50 -1.03
N GLY A 115 10.77 -0.30 -0.54
CA GLY A 115 10.54 0.95 -1.25
C GLY A 115 11.86 1.63 -1.60
N LYS A 116 11.91 2.27 -2.75
CA LYS A 116 13.01 3.16 -3.14
C LYS A 116 12.49 4.38 -3.88
N THR A 117 13.19 5.48 -3.76
CA THR A 117 12.92 6.69 -4.53
C THR A 117 13.63 6.62 -5.87
N VAL A 118 12.91 6.99 -6.95
CA VAL A 118 13.45 7.09 -8.31
C VAL A 118 13.08 8.43 -8.91
N GLU A 119 13.99 9.04 -9.66
CA GLU A 119 13.81 10.35 -10.30
C GLU A 119 13.87 10.27 -11.83
N GLU A 120 14.39 9.16 -12.37
CA GLU A 120 14.57 8.92 -13.79
C GLU A 120 14.58 7.41 -14.12
N GLY A 121 14.70 7.08 -15.39
CA GLY A 121 14.78 5.72 -15.88
C GLY A 121 13.41 5.07 -16.12
N GLU A 122 13.42 3.80 -16.55
CA GLU A 122 12.23 3.07 -16.97
C GLU A 122 11.16 2.98 -15.90
N ALA A 123 11.55 2.68 -14.65
CA ALA A 123 10.61 2.56 -13.53
C ALA A 123 9.92 3.90 -13.22
N HIS A 124 10.65 5.02 -13.33
CA HIS A 124 10.08 6.35 -13.17
C HIS A 124 9.10 6.67 -14.31
N ALA A 125 9.50 6.47 -15.57
CA ALA A 125 8.66 6.73 -16.73
C ALA A 125 7.36 5.89 -16.69
N THR A 126 7.46 4.60 -16.32
CA THR A 126 6.30 3.72 -16.14
C THR A 126 5.37 4.25 -15.05
N GLY A 127 5.90 4.60 -13.88
CA GLY A 127 5.11 5.11 -12.77
C GLY A 127 4.41 6.42 -13.09
N VAL A 128 5.10 7.36 -13.76
CA VAL A 128 4.50 8.63 -14.21
C VAL A 128 3.32 8.38 -15.14
N ARG A 129 3.49 7.55 -16.16
CA ARG A 129 2.43 7.21 -17.11
C ARG A 129 1.22 6.62 -16.39
N LEU A 130 1.41 5.60 -15.57
CA LEU A 130 0.34 4.93 -14.84
C LEU A 130 -0.40 5.85 -13.87
N LEU A 131 0.31 6.74 -13.19
CA LEU A 131 -0.29 7.73 -12.30
C LEU A 131 -1.12 8.76 -13.07
N GLN A 132 -0.65 9.22 -14.24
CA GLN A 132 -1.40 10.13 -15.09
C GLN A 132 -2.66 9.47 -15.68
N GLU A 133 -2.56 8.21 -16.10
CA GLU A 133 -3.72 7.43 -16.57
C GLU A 133 -4.78 7.24 -15.47
N LYS A 134 -4.34 6.95 -14.25
CA LYS A 134 -5.25 6.69 -13.13
C LYS A 134 -5.85 7.98 -12.53
N TYR A 135 -5.09 9.10 -12.53
CA TYR A 135 -5.49 10.35 -11.88
C TYR A 135 -5.44 11.52 -12.87
N PRO A 136 -6.59 11.89 -13.46
CA PRO A 136 -6.65 13.03 -14.40
C PRO A 136 -6.14 14.35 -13.80
N GLN A 137 -6.12 14.49 -12.46
CA GLN A 137 -5.59 15.65 -11.76
C GLN A 137 -4.11 15.90 -12.03
N TYR A 138 -3.36 14.88 -12.50
CA TYR A 138 -1.97 15.02 -12.91
C TYR A 138 -1.81 15.53 -14.34
N GLU A 139 -2.93 15.69 -15.08
CA GLU A 139 -2.92 16.36 -16.35
C GLU A 139 -2.56 17.84 -16.14
N GLY A 140 -1.49 18.31 -16.77
CA GLY A 140 -0.97 19.66 -16.56
C GLY A 140 -0.07 19.84 -15.33
N MET A 141 0.13 18.82 -14.49
CA MET A 141 1.11 18.87 -13.39
C MET A 141 2.46 18.29 -13.84
N PRO A 142 3.60 18.88 -13.40
CA PRO A 142 4.94 18.43 -13.82
C PRO A 142 5.37 17.15 -13.06
N LEU A 143 4.57 16.08 -13.15
CA LEU A 143 4.86 14.82 -12.45
C LEU A 143 6.19 14.20 -12.91
N LYS A 144 6.55 14.41 -14.18
CA LYS A 144 7.84 13.96 -14.74
C LYS A 144 9.07 14.55 -14.05
N ALA A 145 8.94 15.73 -13.45
CA ALA A 145 10.02 16.39 -12.72
C ALA A 145 10.02 16.06 -11.21
N ARG A 146 9.22 15.08 -10.78
CA ARG A 146 9.09 14.71 -9.36
C ARG A 146 9.57 13.30 -9.11
N PRO A 147 10.22 13.07 -7.97
CA PRO A 147 10.55 11.71 -7.57
C PRO A 147 9.30 10.85 -7.38
N LEU A 148 9.42 9.56 -7.64
CA LEU A 148 8.44 8.55 -7.27
C LEU A 148 9.05 7.61 -6.22
N ILE A 149 8.21 7.08 -5.34
CA ILE A 149 8.55 5.90 -4.56
C ILE A 149 8.04 4.69 -5.34
N VAL A 150 8.93 3.75 -5.59
CA VAL A 150 8.62 2.45 -6.19
C VAL A 150 8.66 1.40 -5.09
N ILE A 151 7.56 0.69 -4.91
CA ILE A 151 7.43 -0.40 -3.94
C ILE A 151 7.51 -1.73 -4.69
N THR A 152 8.47 -2.56 -4.32
CA THR A 152 8.61 -3.93 -4.81
C THR A 152 8.05 -4.89 -3.76
N PRO A 153 6.94 -5.58 -4.04
CA PRO A 153 6.35 -6.53 -3.12
C PRO A 153 7.27 -7.69 -2.82
N SER A 154 7.31 -8.13 -1.57
CA SER A 154 7.83 -9.43 -1.14
C SER A 154 6.72 -10.34 -0.61
N HIS A 155 5.65 -9.75 -0.10
CA HIS A 155 4.48 -10.45 0.41
C HIS A 155 3.22 -9.66 0.06
N VAL A 156 2.25 -10.34 -0.51
CA VAL A 156 0.91 -9.81 -0.75
C VAL A 156 -0.09 -10.68 -0.01
N THR A 157 -0.94 -10.05 0.77
CA THR A 157 -2.07 -10.69 1.45
C THR A 157 -3.32 -9.87 1.24
N SER A 158 -4.44 -10.53 1.13
CA SER A 158 -5.74 -9.89 1.02
C SER A 158 -6.79 -10.61 1.86
N TRP A 159 -7.87 -9.94 2.15
CA TRP A 159 -8.96 -10.53 2.90
C TRP A 159 -10.28 -10.40 2.13
N LYS A 160 -11.02 -11.50 2.12
CA LYS A 160 -12.40 -11.75 1.77
C LYS A 160 -12.82 -11.60 0.30
N ALA A 161 -13.50 -10.52 -0.08
CA ALA A 161 -14.14 -10.39 -1.40
C ALA A 161 -13.18 -10.50 -2.60
N LEU A 162 -11.86 -10.56 -2.31
CA LEU A 162 -10.77 -10.64 -3.29
C LEU A 162 -10.14 -12.05 -3.34
N GLN A 163 -10.73 -12.99 -2.63
CA GLN A 163 -10.37 -14.40 -2.67
C GLN A 163 -11.32 -15.07 -3.67
N GLY A 164 -10.98 -14.96 -4.93
CA GLY A 164 -11.60 -15.71 -6.00
C GLY A 164 -10.93 -17.07 -6.19
#